data_7624e93825da681ae112041ed0020f37
#
_entry.id   7624e93825da681ae112041ed0020f37
#
_cell.length_a   1.000
_cell.length_b   1.000
_cell.length_c   1.000
_cell.angle_alpha   90.00
_cell.angle_beta   90.00
_cell.angle_gamma   90.00
#
_symmetry.space_group_name_H-M   'P 1'
#
loop_
_entity.id
_entity.type
_entity.pdbx_description
1 polymer ?
#
loop_
_entity_poly.entity_id
_entity_poly.type
_entity_poly.pdbx_seq_one_letter_code
_entity_poly.pdbx_strand_id
1 'polypeptide(L)'
;MEHVCAQLRGAPKINHVKIAGTIPTNKSWKLLTMFTYFFSTLRNTLKVPAARTLFNTQNLRRKSRNKLLIKSGVVIKGESAVTPPFFYEHGRITIGNSVFINAGCVFLDNAQISIGNGTLIGPHVTLATANHAVSPELRGNGVTQAPISIGDNVWLGAGVVVLPGVNIGNNSVIAANSVVCSDVPENVLYAGTPAVFKRNI
;
A
#
# COMPACT_ATOMS: atom_id res chain seq x y z
N MET A 1 22.13 20.58 18.58
CA MET A 1 21.03 20.64 17.58
C MET A 1 20.71 22.06 17.10
N GLU A 2 21.57 23.06 17.37
CA GLU A 2 21.33 24.46 17.00
C GLU A 2 22.09 24.98 15.77
N HIS A 3 22.92 24.18 15.14
CA HIS A 3 23.75 24.63 13.99
C HIS A 3 23.19 24.32 12.58
N VAL A 4 22.01 23.69 12.45
CA VAL A 4 21.42 23.35 11.14
C VAL A 4 20.42 24.39 10.64
N CYS A 5 19.93 25.30 11.49
CA CYS A 5 18.93 26.31 11.10
C CYS A 5 19.49 27.63 10.55
N ALA A 6 20.81 27.81 10.50
CA ALA A 6 21.39 29.10 10.12
C ALA A 6 21.70 29.28 8.61
N GLN A 7 21.59 28.25 7.79
CA GLN A 7 21.98 28.30 6.36
C GLN A 7 20.84 28.51 5.35
N LEU A 8 19.61 28.77 5.78
CA LEU A 8 18.46 28.99 4.87
C LEU A 8 18.11 30.45 4.61
N ARG A 9 18.99 31.41 4.93
CA ARG A 9 18.81 32.83 4.55
C ARG A 9 19.52 33.13 3.24
N GLY A 10 18.92 32.80 2.14
CA GLY A 10 19.48 33.10 0.81
C GLY A 10 18.81 32.37 -0.35
N ALA A 11 17.63 31.80 -0.16
CA ALA A 11 16.90 31.18 -1.26
C ALA A 11 16.42 32.23 -2.27
N PRO A 12 16.67 32.07 -3.58
CA PRO A 12 16.17 32.99 -4.59
C PRO A 12 14.64 32.96 -4.59
N LYS A 13 14.02 34.12 -4.77
CA LYS A 13 12.56 34.26 -4.89
C LYS A 13 12.07 33.39 -6.03
N ILE A 14 11.30 32.37 -5.72
CA ILE A 14 10.63 31.52 -6.71
C ILE A 14 9.57 32.41 -7.38
N ASN A 15 9.81 32.76 -8.64
CA ASN A 15 8.78 33.39 -9.49
C ASN A 15 7.61 32.44 -9.62
N HIS A 16 6.43 32.85 -9.18
CA HIS A 16 5.20 32.10 -9.37
C HIS A 16 4.97 31.84 -10.86
N VAL A 17 5.24 30.64 -11.31
CA VAL A 17 4.77 30.15 -12.60
C VAL A 17 3.25 30.10 -12.52
N LYS A 18 2.56 31.01 -13.20
CA LYS A 18 1.13 30.94 -13.42
C LYS A 18 0.85 29.70 -14.29
N ILE A 19 0.48 28.60 -13.64
CA ILE A 19 -0.11 27.46 -14.34
C ILE A 19 -1.52 27.90 -14.77
N ALA A 20 -1.61 28.44 -15.98
CA ALA A 20 -2.89 28.70 -16.64
C ALA A 20 -3.46 27.37 -17.15
N GLY A 21 -4.01 26.59 -16.23
CA GLY A 21 -4.84 25.44 -16.53
C GLY A 21 -6.15 25.63 -15.78
N THR A 22 -7.24 25.90 -16.49
CA THR A 22 -8.60 25.87 -15.92
C THR A 22 -8.83 24.49 -15.32
N ILE A 23 -8.86 24.43 -13.98
CA ILE A 23 -9.30 23.20 -13.27
C ILE A 23 -10.75 22.96 -13.72
N PRO A 24 -11.05 21.85 -14.41
CA PRO A 24 -12.41 21.59 -14.89
C PRO A 24 -13.36 21.54 -13.70
N THR A 25 -14.49 22.21 -13.83
CA THR A 25 -15.49 22.28 -12.77
C THR A 25 -15.98 20.89 -12.36
N ASN A 26 -16.15 20.69 -11.06
CA ASN A 26 -16.43 19.43 -10.34
C ASN A 26 -17.57 18.54 -10.96
N LYS A 27 -18.42 19.06 -11.83
CA LYS A 27 -19.51 18.32 -12.50
C LYS A 27 -19.03 17.47 -13.69
N SER A 28 -18.13 17.97 -14.52
CA SER A 28 -17.68 17.25 -15.73
C SER A 28 -16.81 16.04 -15.38
N TRP A 29 -15.96 16.15 -14.35
CA TRP A 29 -15.18 15.03 -13.83
C TRP A 29 -16.04 13.92 -13.22
N LYS A 30 -17.10 14.30 -12.48
CA LYS A 30 -18.05 13.31 -11.92
C LYS A 30 -18.79 12.53 -13.01
N LEU A 31 -19.21 13.21 -14.09
CA LEU A 31 -19.84 12.53 -15.23
C LEU A 31 -18.84 11.58 -15.91
N LEU A 32 -17.64 12.04 -16.23
CA LEU A 32 -16.62 11.24 -16.90
C LEU A 32 -16.25 10.00 -16.09
N THR A 33 -16.06 10.15 -14.78
CA THR A 33 -15.75 9.01 -13.89
C THR A 33 -16.95 8.07 -13.72
N MET A 34 -18.18 8.55 -13.78
CA MET A 34 -19.39 7.72 -13.78
C MET A 34 -19.49 6.88 -15.06
N PHE A 35 -19.24 7.47 -16.23
CA PHE A 35 -19.19 6.73 -17.50
C PHE A 35 -18.06 5.69 -17.51
N THR A 36 -16.85 6.07 -17.08
CA THR A 36 -15.73 5.12 -17.00
C THR A 36 -16.02 3.97 -16.03
N TYR A 37 -16.70 4.23 -14.91
CA TYR A 37 -17.14 3.17 -14.00
C TYR A 37 -18.18 2.27 -14.67
N PHE A 38 -19.20 2.82 -15.33
CA PHE A 38 -20.20 2.04 -16.04
C PHE A 38 -19.56 1.10 -17.07
N PHE A 39 -18.69 1.60 -17.95
CA PHE A 39 -17.96 0.76 -18.90
C PHE A 39 -17.03 -0.26 -18.23
N SER A 40 -16.48 0.06 -17.06
CA SER A 40 -15.67 -0.89 -16.29
C SER A 40 -16.47 -2.07 -15.77
N THR A 41 -17.79 -1.89 -15.53
CA THR A 41 -18.65 -2.99 -15.08
C THR A 41 -18.87 -4.05 -16.18
N LEU A 42 -18.81 -3.64 -17.45
CA LEU A 42 -19.01 -4.49 -18.63
C LEU A 42 -17.75 -5.32 -19.00
N ARG A 43 -16.57 -4.95 -18.49
CA ARG A 43 -15.31 -5.64 -18.77
C ARG A 43 -15.03 -6.69 -17.72
N ASN A 44 -14.48 -7.85 -18.12
CA ASN A 44 -14.05 -8.90 -17.20
C ASN A 44 -12.73 -8.55 -16.51
N THR A 45 -11.84 -7.81 -17.17
CA THR A 45 -10.55 -7.38 -16.64
C THR A 45 -10.36 -5.87 -16.80
N LEU A 46 -9.55 -5.27 -15.92
CA LEU A 46 -9.16 -3.87 -15.96
C LEU A 46 -7.65 -3.73 -15.86
N LYS A 47 -7.08 -2.74 -16.55
CA LYS A 47 -5.69 -2.33 -16.29
C LYS A 47 -5.58 -1.75 -14.87
N VAL A 48 -4.52 -2.08 -14.15
CA VAL A 48 -4.31 -1.65 -12.75
C VAL A 48 -4.48 -0.13 -12.56
N PRO A 49 -3.90 0.77 -13.40
CA PRO A 49 -4.08 2.20 -13.21
C PRO A 49 -5.55 2.64 -13.27
N ALA A 50 -6.34 2.08 -14.18
CA ALA A 50 -7.76 2.39 -14.30
C ALA A 50 -8.56 1.89 -13.09
N ALA A 51 -8.32 0.64 -12.66
CA ALA A 51 -8.98 0.06 -11.50
C ALA A 51 -8.65 0.86 -10.22
N ARG A 52 -7.37 1.22 -10.01
CA ARG A 52 -6.90 2.01 -8.88
C ARG A 52 -7.51 3.43 -8.86
N THR A 53 -7.59 4.10 -10.00
CA THR A 53 -8.25 5.41 -10.10
C THR A 53 -9.72 5.31 -9.71
N LEU A 54 -10.47 4.37 -10.28
CA LEU A 54 -11.89 4.17 -9.95
C LEU A 54 -12.08 3.79 -8.48
N PHE A 55 -11.24 2.90 -7.94
CA PHE A 55 -11.26 2.50 -6.53
C PHE A 55 -11.11 3.70 -5.59
N ASN A 56 -10.18 4.61 -5.89
CA ASN A 56 -9.83 5.73 -5.02
C ASN A 56 -10.74 6.97 -5.18
N THR A 57 -11.42 7.11 -6.32
CA THR A 57 -12.20 8.32 -6.62
C THR A 57 -13.70 8.14 -6.52
N GLN A 58 -14.20 6.89 -6.61
CA GLN A 58 -15.62 6.60 -6.58
C GLN A 58 -16.10 6.27 -5.16
N ASN A 59 -17.21 6.89 -4.74
CA ASN A 59 -17.86 6.53 -3.48
C ASN A 59 -18.67 5.22 -3.65
N LEU A 60 -17.97 4.09 -3.69
CA LEU A 60 -18.56 2.78 -3.91
C LEU A 60 -18.75 2.00 -2.61
N ARG A 61 -19.75 1.13 -2.58
CA ARG A 61 -19.90 0.13 -1.52
C ARG A 61 -18.76 -0.89 -1.58
N ARG A 62 -18.40 -1.51 -0.44
CA ARG A 62 -17.31 -2.50 -0.31
C ARG A 62 -17.29 -3.55 -1.44
N LYS A 63 -18.42 -4.22 -1.69
CA LYS A 63 -18.50 -5.25 -2.74
C LYS A 63 -18.13 -4.72 -4.14
N SER A 64 -18.56 -3.50 -4.48
CA SER A 64 -18.25 -2.88 -5.76
C SER A 64 -16.79 -2.45 -5.85
N ARG A 65 -16.21 -1.95 -4.77
CA ARG A 65 -14.78 -1.64 -4.69
C ARG A 65 -13.92 -2.89 -4.85
N ASN A 66 -14.24 -3.96 -4.13
CA ASN A 66 -13.51 -5.23 -4.24
C ASN A 66 -13.54 -5.81 -5.67
N LYS A 67 -14.67 -5.67 -6.39
CA LYS A 67 -14.76 -6.07 -7.80
C LYS A 67 -13.75 -5.35 -8.70
N LEU A 68 -13.45 -4.06 -8.44
CA LEU A 68 -12.43 -3.32 -9.20
C LEU A 68 -11.03 -3.89 -8.96
N LEU A 69 -10.69 -4.21 -7.71
CA LEU A 69 -9.42 -4.84 -7.35
C LEU A 69 -9.30 -6.22 -8.00
N ILE A 70 -10.34 -7.06 -7.91
CA ILE A 70 -10.35 -8.40 -8.51
C ILE A 70 -10.16 -8.32 -10.03
N LYS A 71 -10.84 -7.40 -10.72
CA LYS A 71 -10.71 -7.20 -12.16
C LYS A 71 -9.29 -6.76 -12.58
N SER A 72 -8.49 -6.25 -11.68
CA SER A 72 -7.09 -5.84 -11.93
C SER A 72 -6.04 -6.86 -11.46
N GLY A 73 -6.45 -8.05 -11.07
CA GLY A 73 -5.54 -9.15 -10.73
C GLY A 73 -5.45 -9.48 -9.24
N VAL A 74 -5.96 -8.63 -8.35
CA VAL A 74 -5.98 -8.90 -6.91
C VAL A 74 -6.93 -10.05 -6.60
N VAL A 75 -6.48 -11.04 -5.85
CA VAL A 75 -7.31 -12.13 -5.35
C VAL A 75 -7.84 -11.77 -3.96
N ILE A 76 -9.15 -11.75 -3.79
CA ILE A 76 -9.81 -11.51 -2.49
C ILE A 76 -10.69 -12.70 -2.16
N LYS A 77 -10.38 -13.35 -1.03
CA LYS A 77 -11.14 -14.49 -0.51
C LYS A 77 -12.14 -13.99 0.53
N GLY A 78 -13.42 -14.36 0.39
CA GLY A 78 -14.46 -14.04 1.36
C GLY A 78 -14.76 -12.54 1.55
N GLU A 79 -15.07 -12.17 2.79
CA GLU A 79 -15.62 -10.86 3.16
C GLU A 79 -14.55 -9.89 3.69
N SER A 80 -13.58 -9.56 2.86
CA SER A 80 -12.51 -8.62 3.24
C SER A 80 -12.83 -7.18 2.82
N ALA A 81 -12.22 -6.20 3.50
CA ALA A 81 -12.44 -4.78 3.24
C ALA A 81 -11.11 -4.06 3.02
N VAL A 82 -11.02 -3.35 1.90
CA VAL A 82 -9.92 -2.42 1.59
C VAL A 82 -10.47 -1.01 1.56
N THR A 83 -9.86 -0.11 2.33
CA THR A 83 -10.30 1.29 2.47
C THR A 83 -9.48 2.21 1.58
N PRO A 84 -10.10 3.04 0.74
CA PRO A 84 -9.36 4.03 -0.05
C PRO A 84 -8.86 5.20 0.84
N PRO A 85 -7.78 5.91 0.42
CA PRO A 85 -6.97 5.59 -0.75
C PRO A 85 -6.09 4.35 -0.52
N PHE A 86 -5.91 3.56 -1.59
CA PHE A 86 -5.07 2.37 -1.59
C PHE A 86 -4.21 2.36 -2.87
N PHE A 87 -2.90 2.17 -2.72
CA PHE A 87 -1.97 2.09 -3.84
C PHE A 87 -1.43 0.66 -3.99
N TYR A 88 -1.39 0.17 -5.22
CA TYR A 88 -0.74 -1.08 -5.63
C TYR A 88 -0.28 -0.97 -7.09
N GLU A 89 0.70 -1.76 -7.52
CA GLU A 89 1.34 -1.56 -8.83
C GLU A 89 0.88 -2.56 -9.90
N HIS A 90 0.81 -3.85 -9.56
CA HIS A 90 0.63 -4.93 -10.55
C HIS A 90 -0.60 -5.80 -10.30
N GLY A 91 -1.17 -5.80 -9.11
CA GLY A 91 -2.27 -6.68 -8.71
C GLY A 91 -1.82 -8.08 -8.27
N ARG A 92 -0.53 -8.25 -7.94
CA ARG A 92 0.05 -9.50 -7.42
C ARG A 92 -0.17 -9.61 -5.91
N ILE A 93 -1.44 -9.57 -5.51
CA ILE A 93 -1.86 -9.53 -4.12
C ILE A 93 -2.93 -10.59 -3.89
N THR A 94 -2.75 -11.42 -2.87
CA THR A 94 -3.76 -12.34 -2.37
C THR A 94 -4.18 -11.92 -0.97
N ILE A 95 -5.46 -11.69 -0.78
CA ILE A 95 -6.09 -11.27 0.48
C ILE A 95 -6.99 -12.39 0.96
N GLY A 96 -6.76 -12.88 2.16
CA GLY A 96 -7.56 -13.90 2.83
C GLY A 96 -9.00 -13.45 3.13
N ASN A 97 -9.72 -14.24 3.90
CA ASN A 97 -11.06 -13.92 4.38
C ASN A 97 -11.00 -13.02 5.62
N SER A 98 -11.99 -12.13 5.79
CA SER A 98 -12.12 -11.24 6.96
C SER A 98 -10.92 -10.34 7.22
N VAL A 99 -10.17 -9.98 6.19
CA VAL A 99 -9.05 -9.05 6.26
C VAL A 99 -9.57 -7.61 6.20
N PHE A 100 -8.99 -6.75 7.04
CA PHE A 100 -9.24 -5.31 6.98
C PHE A 100 -7.95 -4.55 6.64
N ILE A 101 -7.95 -3.83 5.53
CA ILE A 101 -6.86 -2.93 5.12
C ILE A 101 -7.35 -1.50 5.23
N ASN A 102 -6.71 -0.71 6.11
CA ASN A 102 -7.09 0.68 6.36
C ASN A 102 -6.58 1.62 5.26
N ALA A 103 -6.98 2.88 5.33
CA ALA A 103 -6.67 3.90 4.33
C ALA A 103 -5.18 4.28 4.28
N GLY A 104 -4.73 4.72 3.11
CA GLY A 104 -3.37 5.23 2.90
C GLY A 104 -2.31 4.14 2.73
N CYS A 105 -2.70 2.88 2.67
CA CYS A 105 -1.74 1.79 2.48
C CYS A 105 -1.15 1.79 1.07
N VAL A 106 0.16 1.43 0.98
CA VAL A 106 0.94 1.36 -0.25
C VAL A 106 1.56 -0.02 -0.38
N PHE A 107 1.17 -0.77 -1.41
CA PHE A 107 1.71 -2.09 -1.69
C PHE A 107 2.49 -2.06 -3.01
N LEU A 108 3.82 -2.13 -2.91
CA LEU A 108 4.73 -2.24 -4.05
C LEU A 108 4.87 -3.72 -4.39
N ASP A 109 3.91 -4.24 -5.11
CA ASP A 109 3.69 -5.66 -5.39
C ASP A 109 4.41 -6.13 -6.68
N ASN A 110 5.70 -5.78 -6.81
CA ASN A 110 6.58 -6.28 -7.87
C ASN A 110 6.74 -7.81 -7.80
N ALA A 111 6.78 -8.37 -6.58
CA ALA A 111 6.59 -9.80 -6.30
C ALA A 111 5.27 -10.02 -5.56
N GLN A 112 4.92 -11.27 -5.28
CA GLN A 112 3.66 -11.64 -4.62
C GLN A 112 3.59 -11.08 -3.18
N ILE A 113 2.45 -10.52 -2.81
CA ILE A 113 2.05 -10.22 -1.43
C ILE A 113 0.90 -11.14 -1.06
N SER A 114 1.07 -11.92 0.01
CA SER A 114 0.05 -12.82 0.54
C SER A 114 -0.35 -12.39 1.95
N ILE A 115 -1.64 -12.26 2.21
CA ILE A 115 -2.20 -11.83 3.51
C ILE A 115 -3.19 -12.89 3.97
N GLY A 116 -2.96 -13.46 5.14
CA GLY A 116 -3.78 -14.49 5.77
C GLY A 116 -5.13 -13.97 6.27
N ASN A 117 -5.95 -14.90 6.75
CA ASN A 117 -7.31 -14.62 7.20
C ASN A 117 -7.33 -13.80 8.50
N GLY A 118 -8.36 -12.97 8.70
CA GLY A 118 -8.56 -12.22 9.94
C GLY A 118 -7.51 -11.15 10.22
N THR A 119 -6.57 -10.92 9.32
CA THR A 119 -5.46 -9.96 9.51
C THR A 119 -5.95 -8.52 9.42
N LEU A 120 -5.45 -7.68 10.33
CA LEU A 120 -5.76 -6.26 10.43
C LEU A 120 -4.55 -5.43 10.04
N ILE A 121 -4.70 -4.59 9.02
CA ILE A 121 -3.65 -3.68 8.53
C ILE A 121 -4.05 -2.24 8.83
N GLY A 122 -3.28 -1.59 9.69
CA GLY A 122 -3.46 -0.20 10.09
C GLY A 122 -3.28 0.79 8.93
N PRO A 123 -3.63 2.07 9.13
CA PRO A 123 -3.47 3.09 8.10
C PRO A 123 -2.00 3.33 7.77
N HIS A 124 -1.74 3.73 6.53
CA HIS A 124 -0.41 4.08 6.03
C HIS A 124 0.65 2.97 6.14
N VAL A 125 0.24 1.71 6.16
CA VAL A 125 1.18 0.57 6.09
C VAL A 125 1.76 0.48 4.69
N THR A 126 3.08 0.25 4.61
CA THR A 126 3.80 0.02 3.35
C THR A 126 4.32 -1.42 3.32
N LEU A 127 3.94 -2.17 2.28
CA LEU A 127 4.51 -3.47 1.96
C LEU A 127 5.33 -3.32 0.68
N ALA A 128 6.66 -3.44 0.76
CA ALA A 128 7.56 -3.28 -0.37
C ALA A 128 8.19 -4.61 -0.73
N THR A 129 7.87 -5.17 -1.91
CA THR A 129 8.49 -6.42 -2.38
C THR A 129 9.72 -6.19 -3.26
N ALA A 130 10.11 -4.93 -3.47
CA ALA A 130 11.21 -4.54 -4.35
C ALA A 130 12.25 -3.71 -3.60
N ASN A 131 13.51 -3.89 -3.97
CA ASN A 131 14.64 -3.15 -3.42
C ASN A 131 15.70 -2.88 -4.49
N HIS A 132 16.50 -1.83 -4.30
CA HIS A 132 17.68 -1.54 -5.11
C HIS A 132 18.97 -1.98 -4.41
N ALA A 133 20.03 -2.22 -5.19
CA ALA A 133 21.33 -2.48 -4.62
C ALA A 133 21.81 -1.27 -3.79
N VAL A 134 22.42 -1.55 -2.63
CA VAL A 134 22.97 -0.52 -1.75
C VAL A 134 24.22 0.13 -2.39
N SER A 135 25.03 -0.65 -3.09
CA SER A 135 26.20 -0.14 -3.81
C SER A 135 25.77 0.89 -4.88
N PRO A 136 26.39 2.08 -4.91
CA PRO A 136 26.06 3.13 -5.87
C PRO A 136 26.21 2.67 -7.34
N GLU A 137 27.24 1.86 -7.64
CA GLU A 137 27.57 1.37 -8.98
C GLU A 137 26.52 0.40 -9.52
N LEU A 138 25.86 -0.35 -8.62
CA LEU A 138 24.87 -1.38 -8.96
C LEU A 138 23.42 -0.87 -8.84
N ARG A 139 23.22 0.29 -8.22
CA ARG A 139 21.86 0.80 -7.89
C ARG A 139 20.99 1.03 -9.13
N GLY A 140 21.58 1.39 -10.26
CA GLY A 140 20.89 1.56 -11.55
C GLY A 140 20.67 0.27 -12.33
N ASN A 141 21.26 -0.87 -11.92
CA ASN A 141 21.30 -2.11 -12.70
C ASN A 141 20.07 -3.01 -12.51
N GLY A 142 18.97 -2.49 -11.95
CA GLY A 142 17.74 -3.23 -11.77
C GLY A 142 17.26 -3.24 -10.33
N VAL A 143 16.20 -4.02 -10.11
CA VAL A 143 15.50 -4.14 -8.84
C VAL A 143 15.51 -5.60 -8.41
N THR A 144 15.95 -5.88 -7.20
CA THR A 144 15.75 -7.19 -6.57
C THR A 144 14.33 -7.27 -6.03
N GLN A 145 13.71 -8.45 -6.13
CA GLN A 145 12.33 -8.66 -5.70
C GLN A 145 12.24 -9.92 -4.84
N ALA A 146 11.48 -9.83 -3.75
CA ALA A 146 11.17 -10.99 -2.92
C ALA A 146 9.74 -10.87 -2.37
N PRO A 147 8.98 -11.98 -2.31
CA PRO A 147 7.59 -11.96 -1.86
C PRO A 147 7.47 -11.61 -0.38
N ILE A 148 6.32 -11.06 0.02
CA ILE A 148 5.96 -10.85 1.42
C ILE A 148 4.81 -11.79 1.77
N SER A 149 4.94 -12.48 2.91
CA SER A 149 3.90 -13.35 3.45
C SER A 149 3.50 -12.88 4.85
N ILE A 150 2.21 -12.58 5.02
CA ILE A 150 1.61 -12.23 6.31
C ILE A 150 0.62 -13.33 6.67
N GLY A 151 0.80 -13.92 7.84
CA GLY A 151 -0.01 -15.03 8.33
C GLY A 151 -1.45 -14.65 8.68
N ASP A 152 -2.15 -15.60 9.30
CA ASP A 152 -3.51 -15.43 9.78
C ASP A 152 -3.51 -14.61 11.10
N ASN A 153 -4.58 -13.82 11.30
CA ASN A 153 -4.81 -13.05 12.54
C ASN A 153 -3.62 -12.16 12.97
N VAL A 154 -2.90 -11.61 11.99
CA VAL A 154 -1.79 -10.66 12.23
C VAL A 154 -2.36 -9.25 12.40
N TRP A 155 -1.76 -8.46 13.28
CA TRP A 155 -2.06 -7.04 13.37
C TRP A 155 -0.83 -6.19 13.06
N LEU A 156 -0.87 -5.46 11.94
CA LEU A 156 0.09 -4.42 11.62
C LEU A 156 -0.44 -3.06 12.09
N GLY A 157 0.27 -2.43 13.01
CA GLY A 157 -0.04 -1.07 13.49
C GLY A 157 0.09 -0.03 12.38
N ALA A 158 -0.40 1.19 12.64
CA ALA A 158 -0.31 2.31 11.70
C ALA A 158 1.14 2.60 11.31
N GLY A 159 1.39 2.91 10.01
CA GLY A 159 2.70 3.32 9.52
C GLY A 159 3.77 2.22 9.51
N VAL A 160 3.43 0.96 9.72
CA VAL A 160 4.38 -0.16 9.61
C VAL A 160 4.91 -0.26 8.19
N VAL A 161 6.22 -0.49 8.07
CA VAL A 161 6.89 -0.80 6.80
C VAL A 161 7.41 -2.23 6.85
N VAL A 162 7.08 -3.05 5.85
CA VAL A 162 7.59 -4.42 5.70
C VAL A 162 8.47 -4.48 4.46
N LEU A 163 9.71 -4.96 4.64
CA LEU A 163 10.71 -5.04 3.58
C LEU A 163 10.59 -6.34 2.76
N PRO A 164 11.24 -6.40 1.57
CA PRO A 164 11.14 -7.55 0.69
C PRO A 164 11.61 -8.85 1.34
N GLY A 165 10.89 -9.95 1.09
CA GLY A 165 11.23 -11.29 1.56
C GLY A 165 10.75 -11.64 2.95
N VAL A 166 10.14 -10.71 3.68
CA VAL A 166 9.72 -10.93 5.06
C VAL A 166 8.50 -11.83 5.15
N ASN A 167 8.55 -12.78 6.10
CA ASN A 167 7.43 -13.61 6.53
C ASN A 167 7.03 -13.23 7.96
N ILE A 168 5.75 -12.94 8.18
CA ILE A 168 5.19 -12.64 9.51
C ILE A 168 4.27 -13.79 9.92
N GLY A 169 4.61 -14.46 11.01
CA GLY A 169 3.89 -15.62 11.54
C GLY A 169 2.50 -15.25 12.08
N ASN A 170 1.66 -16.28 12.21
CA ASN A 170 0.29 -16.15 12.66
C ASN A 170 0.17 -15.48 14.04
N ASN A 171 -0.94 -14.81 14.30
CA ASN A 171 -1.29 -14.15 15.56
C ASN A 171 -0.29 -13.06 16.01
N SER A 172 0.70 -12.69 15.20
CA SER A 172 1.72 -11.72 15.62
C SER A 172 1.25 -10.28 15.46
N VAL A 173 1.80 -9.41 16.29
CA VAL A 173 1.51 -7.98 16.30
C VAL A 173 2.79 -7.21 15.99
N ILE A 174 2.72 -6.29 15.04
CA ILE A 174 3.76 -5.31 14.74
C ILE A 174 3.28 -3.94 15.21
N ALA A 175 3.99 -3.35 16.16
CA ALA A 175 3.64 -2.03 16.70
C ALA A 175 3.74 -0.94 15.64
N ALA A 176 2.96 0.13 15.83
CA ALA A 176 2.93 1.26 14.90
C ALA A 176 4.33 1.85 14.64
N ASN A 177 4.54 2.36 13.40
CA ASN A 177 5.80 2.96 12.93
C ASN A 177 7.04 2.06 13.02
N SER A 178 6.85 0.74 13.05
CA SER A 178 7.96 -0.22 13.01
C SER A 178 8.38 -0.53 11.58
N VAL A 179 9.67 -0.86 11.40
CA VAL A 179 10.23 -1.33 10.13
C VAL A 179 10.66 -2.79 10.28
N VAL A 180 9.95 -3.70 9.61
CA VAL A 180 10.19 -5.14 9.66
C VAL A 180 11.17 -5.50 8.55
N CYS A 181 12.41 -5.89 8.94
CA CYS A 181 13.52 -6.19 8.05
C CYS A 181 13.87 -7.69 8.00
N SER A 182 13.27 -8.50 8.88
CA SER A 182 13.51 -9.95 9.02
C SER A 182 12.22 -10.65 9.39
N ASP A 183 12.20 -11.96 9.23
CA ASP A 183 11.06 -12.80 9.57
C ASP A 183 10.64 -12.63 11.04
N VAL A 184 9.34 -12.66 11.26
CA VAL A 184 8.72 -12.58 12.58
C VAL A 184 8.04 -13.90 12.89
N PRO A 185 8.39 -14.56 14.02
CA PRO A 185 7.72 -15.79 14.45
C PRO A 185 6.23 -15.58 14.72
N GLU A 186 5.50 -16.64 14.91
CA GLU A 186 4.10 -16.58 15.34
C GLU A 186 3.94 -16.23 16.84
N ASN A 187 2.78 -15.69 17.23
CA ASN A 187 2.38 -15.42 18.61
C ASN A 187 3.32 -14.44 19.36
N VAL A 188 3.83 -13.41 18.67
CA VAL A 188 4.79 -12.45 19.25
C VAL A 188 4.40 -11.00 18.96
N LEU A 189 4.86 -10.10 19.83
CA LEU A 189 4.88 -8.65 19.60
C LEU A 189 6.29 -8.21 19.19
N TYR A 190 6.38 -7.53 18.03
CA TYR A 190 7.59 -6.86 17.53
C TYR A 190 7.38 -5.35 17.49
N ALA A 191 8.44 -4.57 17.74
CA ALA A 191 8.36 -3.10 17.70
C ALA A 191 9.72 -2.47 17.42
N GLY A 192 9.72 -1.32 16.75
CA GLY A 192 10.89 -0.45 16.55
C GLY A 192 11.37 -0.38 15.10
N THR A 193 12.47 0.36 14.90
CA THR A 193 13.15 0.54 13.61
C THR A 193 14.65 0.30 13.82
N PRO A 194 15.15 -0.91 13.50
CA PRO A 194 14.40 -2.08 13.03
C PRO A 194 13.47 -2.70 14.09
N ALA A 195 12.42 -3.38 13.64
CA ALA A 195 11.51 -4.10 14.52
C ALA A 195 12.21 -5.29 15.16
N VAL A 196 12.11 -5.40 16.50
CA VAL A 196 12.68 -6.47 17.27
C VAL A 196 11.65 -7.06 18.23
N PHE A 197 11.88 -8.30 18.66
CA PHE A 197 11.05 -9.01 19.63
C PHE A 197 10.88 -8.20 20.92
N LYS A 198 9.65 -8.13 21.41
CA LYS A 198 9.31 -7.51 22.69
C LYS A 198 8.78 -8.51 23.71
N ARG A 199 7.86 -9.36 23.31
CA ARG A 199 7.27 -10.40 24.17
C ARG A 199 6.45 -11.41 23.35
N ASN A 200 6.17 -12.54 23.93
CA ASN A 200 5.12 -13.45 23.44
C ASN A 200 3.72 -12.90 23.76
N ILE A 201 2.72 -13.31 23.00
CA ILE A 201 1.30 -12.93 23.18
C ILE A 201 0.40 -14.15 23.15
#